data_6f3e1e002e213ad8ffe22cf4df704c04
#
_entry.id   6f3e1e002e213ad8ffe22cf4df704c04
#
_cell.length_a   1.000
_cell.length_b   1.000
_cell.length_c   1.000
_cell.angle_alpha   90.00
_cell.angle_beta   90.00
_cell.angle_gamma   90.00
#
_symmetry.space_group_name_H-M   'P 1'
#
loop_
_entity.id
_entity.type
_entity.pdbx_description
1 polymer ?
#
loop_
_entity_poly.entity_id
_entity_poly.type
_entity_poly.pdbx_seq_one_letter_code
_entity_poly.pdbx_strand_id
1 'polypeptide(L)'
;MLSQTGRPNDGTDATGFYNIEFHVDIYPEKDWESKLSKLQLIDKMQDDLSLYPGIDFNFSQPITDNVEEAASGVKGSIAVKVFGKDLYKSEKIAVQIDKILSTVQGIEDLGVIRNIGQP
;
A
#
# COMPACT_ATOMS: atom_id res chain seq x y z
N MET A 1 17.59 8.68 -1.61
CA MET A 1 16.13 8.53 -1.70
C MET A 1 15.69 8.84 -3.12
N LEU A 2 14.89 8.00 -3.73
CA LEU A 2 14.30 8.16 -5.05
C LEU A 2 12.78 8.11 -4.90
N SER A 3 12.03 8.92 -5.65
CA SER A 3 10.57 8.89 -5.62
C SER A 3 10.00 8.68 -7.03
N GLN A 4 8.92 7.91 -7.11
CA GLN A 4 8.13 7.72 -8.31
C GLN A 4 6.70 8.17 -8.00
N THR A 5 6.11 8.97 -8.88
CA THR A 5 4.73 9.46 -8.73
C THR A 5 3.89 8.97 -9.91
N GLY A 6 2.74 8.38 -9.59
CA GLY A 6 1.84 7.81 -10.57
C GLY A 6 2.33 6.48 -11.13
N ARG A 7 1.82 6.14 -12.30
CA ARG A 7 2.14 4.90 -13.03
C ARG A 7 2.42 5.19 -14.50
N PRO A 8 3.16 4.34 -15.22
CA PRO A 8 3.27 4.44 -16.67
C PRO A 8 1.92 4.16 -17.35
N ASN A 9 1.70 4.77 -18.52
CA ASN A 9 0.46 4.60 -19.31
C ASN A 9 0.44 3.34 -20.19
N ASP A 10 1.40 2.45 -20.02
CA ASP A 10 1.57 1.23 -20.82
C ASP A 10 0.82 0.02 -20.26
N GLY A 11 0.18 0.15 -19.11
CA GLY A 11 -0.58 -0.90 -18.46
C GLY A 11 0.26 -1.93 -17.69
N THR A 12 1.56 -1.68 -17.53
CA THR A 12 2.48 -2.58 -16.80
C THR A 12 2.31 -2.48 -15.30
N ASP A 13 1.74 -1.40 -14.79
CA ASP A 13 1.50 -1.16 -13.37
C ASP A 13 -0.01 -0.99 -13.11
N ALA A 14 -0.55 -1.74 -12.16
CA ALA A 14 -1.96 -1.71 -11.79
C ALA A 14 -2.33 -0.60 -10.79
N THR A 15 -1.34 0.12 -10.24
CA THR A 15 -1.56 1.17 -9.25
C THR A 15 -2.26 2.39 -9.85
N GLY A 16 -2.87 3.22 -9.00
CA GLY A 16 -3.53 4.47 -9.44
C GLY A 16 -2.54 5.60 -9.66
N PHE A 17 -2.95 6.64 -10.38
CA PHE A 17 -2.14 7.85 -10.61
C PHE A 17 -1.80 8.62 -9.33
N TYR A 18 -2.54 8.37 -8.25
CA TYR A 18 -2.33 8.98 -6.94
C TYR A 18 -1.23 8.29 -6.13
N ASN A 19 -0.72 7.14 -6.61
CA ASN A 19 0.32 6.40 -5.91
C ASN A 19 1.66 7.14 -5.95
N ILE A 20 2.33 7.19 -4.82
CA ILE A 20 3.69 7.73 -4.70
C ILE A 20 4.54 6.71 -3.98
N GLU A 21 5.60 6.26 -4.61
CA GLU A 21 6.56 5.34 -4.04
C GLU A 21 7.86 6.06 -3.70
N PHE A 22 8.38 5.77 -2.53
CA PHE A 22 9.68 6.27 -2.08
C PHE A 22 10.63 5.09 -1.87
N HIS A 23 11.69 5.04 -2.66
CA HIS A 23 12.81 4.14 -2.40
C HIS A 23 13.77 4.81 -1.43
N VAL A 24 13.81 4.29 -0.22
CA VAL A 24 14.65 4.81 0.85
C VAL A 24 15.74 3.80 1.16
N ASP A 25 16.97 4.09 0.71
CA ASP A 25 18.13 3.30 1.10
C ASP A 25 18.52 3.64 2.53
N ILE A 26 18.61 2.62 3.36
CA ILE A 26 19.05 2.73 4.75
C ILE A 26 20.40 2.04 4.93
N TYR A 27 21.22 2.56 5.84
CA TYR A 27 22.46 1.91 6.21
C TYR A 27 22.21 0.53 6.83
N PRO A 28 23.17 -0.39 6.78
CA PRO A 28 23.06 -1.66 7.50
C PRO A 28 22.77 -1.42 8.99
N GLU A 29 21.92 -2.25 9.60
CA GLU A 29 21.52 -2.10 11.02
C GLU A 29 22.71 -1.98 11.99
N LYS A 30 23.81 -2.67 11.70
CA LYS A 30 25.05 -2.61 12.50
C LYS A 30 25.67 -1.20 12.56
N ASP A 31 25.38 -0.35 11.58
CA ASP A 31 25.94 0.99 11.45
C ASP A 31 24.98 2.07 11.97
N TRP A 32 23.81 1.66 12.53
CA TRP A 32 22.84 2.60 13.09
C TRP A 32 23.29 3.08 14.47
N GLU A 33 23.20 4.37 14.70
CA GLU A 33 23.42 4.98 16.01
C GLU A 33 22.35 4.55 17.02
N SER A 34 21.11 4.34 16.56
CA SER A 34 20.02 3.80 17.35
C SER A 34 20.13 2.27 17.41
N LYS A 35 19.85 1.69 18.57
CA LYS A 35 19.77 0.22 18.74
C LYS A 35 18.40 -0.35 18.34
N LEU A 36 17.67 0.34 17.47
CA LEU A 36 16.37 -0.09 16.96
C LEU A 36 16.55 -1.24 15.98
N SER A 37 15.65 -2.21 16.00
CA SER A 37 15.50 -3.14 14.89
C SER A 37 14.80 -2.45 13.71
N LYS A 38 14.88 -3.06 12.52
CA LYS A 38 14.17 -2.54 11.33
C LYS A 38 12.67 -2.39 11.57
N LEU A 39 12.04 -3.37 12.24
CA LEU A 39 10.60 -3.30 12.55
C LEU A 39 10.29 -2.11 13.47
N GLN A 40 11.07 -1.93 14.52
CA GLN A 40 10.90 -0.77 15.42
C GLN A 40 11.11 0.57 14.72
N LEU A 41 11.98 0.63 13.71
CA LEU A 41 12.15 1.82 12.89
C LEU A 41 10.90 2.08 12.04
N ILE A 42 10.33 1.03 11.42
CA ILE A 42 9.10 1.12 10.64
C ILE A 42 7.94 1.60 11.52
N ASP A 43 7.74 0.98 12.68
CA ASP A 43 6.68 1.38 13.63
C ASP A 43 6.79 2.86 13.99
N LYS A 44 8.00 3.33 14.29
CA LYS A 44 8.23 4.74 14.61
C LYS A 44 7.97 5.67 13.44
N MET A 45 8.36 5.27 12.22
CA MET A 45 8.05 6.04 11.01
C MET A 45 6.56 6.07 10.74
N GLN A 46 5.84 4.98 10.97
CA GLN A 46 4.39 4.89 10.83
C GLN A 46 3.69 5.87 11.80
N ASP A 47 4.13 5.89 13.06
CA ASP A 47 3.60 6.82 14.06
C ASP A 47 3.78 8.28 13.62
N ASP A 48 4.99 8.65 13.18
CA ASP A 48 5.30 10.01 12.75
C ASP A 48 4.50 10.41 11.49
N LEU A 49 4.34 9.49 10.54
CA LEU A 49 3.63 9.73 9.28
C LEU A 49 2.10 9.72 9.44
N SER A 50 1.57 9.02 10.44
CA SER A 50 0.13 9.00 10.75
C SER A 50 -0.44 10.38 11.10
N LEU A 51 0.43 11.34 11.41
CA LEU A 51 0.04 12.74 11.66
C LEU A 51 -0.41 13.49 10.38
N TYR A 52 -0.18 12.94 9.20
CA TYR A 52 -0.57 13.55 7.93
C TYR A 52 -1.92 12.99 7.46
N PRO A 53 -3.04 13.75 7.62
CA PRO A 53 -4.38 13.26 7.27
C PRO A 53 -4.55 13.15 5.76
N GLY A 54 -5.28 12.11 5.32
CA GLY A 54 -5.64 11.90 3.92
C GLY A 54 -4.56 11.23 3.08
N ILE A 55 -3.50 10.73 3.72
CA ILE A 55 -2.46 9.93 3.08
C ILE A 55 -2.37 8.60 3.83
N ASP A 56 -2.46 7.52 3.09
CA ASP A 56 -2.24 6.17 3.62
C ASP A 56 -0.79 5.77 3.31
N PHE A 57 -0.02 5.48 4.35
CA PHE A 57 1.37 5.06 4.23
C PHE A 57 1.48 3.55 4.42
N ASN A 58 2.23 2.91 3.54
CA ASN A 58 2.57 1.50 3.63
C ASN A 58 4.09 1.33 3.49
N PHE A 59 4.66 0.41 4.27
CA PHE A 59 6.08 0.08 4.23
C PHE A 59 6.27 -1.32 3.70
N SER A 60 7.02 -1.44 2.63
CA SER A 60 7.26 -2.70 1.94
C SER A 60 8.71 -2.86 1.51
N GLN A 61 8.99 -3.91 0.78
CA GLN A 61 10.29 -4.14 0.16
C GLN A 61 10.10 -4.40 -1.33
N PRO A 62 10.92 -3.79 -2.20
CA PRO A 62 10.73 -3.88 -3.65
C PRO A 62 10.63 -5.30 -4.21
N ILE A 63 11.39 -6.25 -3.66
CA ILE A 63 11.34 -7.65 -4.09
C ILE A 63 10.02 -8.31 -3.67
N THR A 64 9.55 -8.06 -2.45
CA THR A 64 8.28 -8.59 -1.95
C THR A 64 7.11 -8.04 -2.77
N ASP A 65 7.09 -6.72 -3.00
CA ASP A 65 6.07 -6.06 -3.81
C ASP A 65 5.98 -6.63 -5.22
N ASN A 66 7.12 -6.80 -5.89
CA ASN A 66 7.15 -7.37 -7.24
C ASN A 66 6.63 -8.82 -7.28
N VAL A 67 6.92 -9.64 -6.27
CA VAL A 67 6.42 -11.01 -6.18
C VAL A 67 4.92 -11.03 -5.92
N GLU A 68 4.43 -10.22 -5.01
CA GLU A 68 3.00 -10.13 -4.68
C GLU A 68 2.20 -9.61 -5.86
N GLU A 69 2.67 -8.58 -6.54
CA GLU A 69 2.04 -8.02 -7.73
C GLU A 69 2.02 -9.02 -8.89
N ALA A 70 3.10 -9.75 -9.12
CA ALA A 70 3.14 -10.80 -10.14
C ALA A 70 2.17 -11.95 -9.84
N ALA A 71 1.96 -12.27 -8.57
CA ALA A 71 1.07 -13.36 -8.14
C ALA A 71 -0.41 -12.96 -8.12
N SER A 72 -0.74 -11.77 -7.65
CA SER A 72 -2.12 -11.32 -7.38
C SER A 72 -2.56 -10.14 -8.25
N GLY A 73 -1.64 -9.43 -8.88
CA GLY A 73 -1.88 -8.19 -9.64
C GLY A 73 -2.08 -6.96 -8.73
N VAL A 74 -1.73 -7.06 -7.45
CA VAL A 74 -1.72 -5.94 -6.50
C VAL A 74 -0.57 -6.13 -5.52
N LYS A 75 -0.08 -5.04 -4.95
CA LYS A 75 0.92 -5.07 -3.89
C LYS A 75 0.19 -5.33 -2.57
N GLY A 76 0.38 -6.51 -2.00
CA GLY A 76 -0.23 -6.91 -0.73
C GLY A 76 -0.45 -8.42 -0.63
N SER A 77 -0.29 -8.94 0.58
CA SER A 77 -0.38 -10.38 0.87
C SER A 77 -1.79 -10.96 0.66
N ILE A 78 -2.83 -10.13 0.76
CA ILE A 78 -4.23 -10.52 0.56
C ILE A 78 -4.90 -9.50 -0.36
N ALA A 79 -5.56 -10.00 -1.41
CA ALA A 79 -6.33 -9.17 -2.31
C ALA A 79 -7.78 -9.68 -2.40
N VAL A 80 -8.74 -8.80 -2.11
CA VAL A 80 -10.16 -9.07 -2.32
C VAL A 80 -10.63 -8.32 -3.56
N LYS A 81 -10.97 -9.05 -4.62
CA LYS A 81 -11.42 -8.47 -5.89
C LYS A 81 -12.93 -8.53 -6.00
N VAL A 82 -13.55 -7.37 -6.17
CA VAL A 82 -15.02 -7.25 -6.36
C VAL A 82 -15.30 -7.01 -7.83
N PHE A 83 -16.01 -7.95 -8.46
CA PHE A 83 -16.41 -7.87 -9.86
C PHE A 83 -17.88 -7.49 -10.00
N GLY A 84 -18.19 -6.55 -10.89
CA GLY A 84 -19.56 -6.14 -11.16
C GLY A 84 -19.67 -5.29 -12.42
N LYS A 85 -20.87 -5.23 -13.03
CA LYS A 85 -21.14 -4.35 -14.17
C LYS A 85 -21.32 -2.89 -13.78
N ASP A 86 -21.65 -2.64 -12.51
CA ASP A 86 -21.91 -1.32 -11.96
C ASP A 86 -20.78 -0.96 -10.98
N LEU A 87 -19.91 -0.04 -11.41
CA LEU A 87 -18.75 0.37 -10.64
C LEU A 87 -19.11 0.99 -9.29
N TYR A 88 -20.21 1.77 -9.22
CA TYR A 88 -20.64 2.39 -7.96
C TYR A 88 -21.13 1.37 -6.94
N LYS A 89 -21.82 0.30 -7.42
CA LYS A 89 -22.21 -0.81 -6.53
C LYS A 89 -21.00 -1.61 -6.07
N SER A 90 -20.07 -1.87 -6.97
CA SER A 90 -18.83 -2.57 -6.64
C SER A 90 -18.02 -1.81 -5.61
N GLU A 91 -17.89 -0.48 -5.75
CA GLU A 91 -17.20 0.36 -4.76
C GLU A 91 -17.90 0.33 -3.38
N LYS A 92 -19.23 0.45 -3.34
CA LYS A 92 -19.98 0.34 -2.09
C LYS A 92 -19.74 -0.99 -1.38
N ILE A 93 -19.68 -2.08 -2.13
CA ILE A 93 -19.38 -3.42 -1.59
C ILE A 93 -17.94 -3.46 -1.09
N ALA A 94 -16.97 -2.93 -1.84
CA ALA A 94 -15.58 -2.87 -1.42
C ALA A 94 -15.40 -2.11 -0.10
N VAL A 95 -16.06 -0.95 0.04
CA VAL A 95 -16.06 -0.17 1.30
C VAL A 95 -16.72 -0.91 2.46
N GLN A 96 -17.74 -1.74 2.20
CA GLN A 96 -18.35 -2.57 3.24
C GLN A 96 -17.41 -3.70 3.68
N ILE A 97 -16.71 -4.32 2.73
CA ILE A 97 -15.69 -5.33 3.01
C ILE A 97 -14.55 -4.72 3.83
N ASP A 98 -14.06 -3.56 3.44
CA ASP A 98 -13.04 -2.80 4.17
C ASP A 98 -13.42 -2.60 5.65
N LYS A 99 -14.63 -2.13 5.91
CA LYS A 99 -15.14 -1.96 7.27
C LYS A 99 -15.21 -3.26 8.08
N ILE A 100 -15.51 -4.38 7.42
CA ILE A 100 -15.54 -5.68 8.09
C ILE A 100 -14.12 -6.15 8.37
N LEU A 101 -13.23 -6.04 7.39
CA LEU A 101 -11.84 -6.48 7.51
C LEU A 101 -11.07 -5.67 8.55
N SER A 102 -11.36 -4.37 8.69
CA SER A 102 -10.74 -3.52 9.73
C SER A 102 -11.04 -3.96 11.17
N THR A 103 -12.06 -4.81 11.37
CA THR A 103 -12.39 -5.41 12.68
C THR A 103 -11.70 -6.75 12.93
N VAL A 104 -11.04 -7.31 11.93
CA VAL A 104 -10.39 -8.63 12.03
C VAL A 104 -8.98 -8.46 12.57
N GLN A 105 -8.68 -9.11 13.67
CA GLN A 105 -7.36 -9.07 14.28
C GLN A 105 -6.29 -9.66 13.35
N GLY A 106 -5.19 -8.95 13.17
CA GLY A 106 -4.06 -9.37 12.34
C GLY A 106 -4.14 -8.90 10.89
N ILE A 107 -5.16 -8.11 10.53
CA ILE A 107 -5.20 -7.37 9.26
C ILE A 107 -4.68 -5.96 9.53
N GLU A 108 -3.63 -5.59 8.83
CA GLU A 108 -2.97 -4.28 8.88
C GLU A 108 -2.89 -3.71 7.46
N ASP A 109 -2.66 -2.41 7.33
CA ASP A 109 -2.48 -1.68 6.07
C ASP A 109 -3.60 -1.93 5.04
N LEU A 110 -4.85 -1.91 5.53
CA LEU A 110 -6.02 -2.15 4.71
C LEU A 110 -6.32 -0.92 3.83
N GLY A 111 -6.46 -1.12 2.53
CA GLY A 111 -6.76 -0.06 1.58
C GLY A 111 -7.76 -0.48 0.50
N VAL A 112 -8.60 0.45 0.05
CA VAL A 112 -9.53 0.25 -1.07
C VAL A 112 -9.01 0.94 -2.31
N ILE A 113 -8.62 0.16 -3.32
CA ILE A 113 -8.26 0.71 -4.64
C ILE A 113 -9.53 1.12 -5.37
N ARG A 114 -9.66 2.41 -5.63
CA ARG A 114 -10.83 3.00 -6.30
C ARG A 114 -10.53 3.27 -7.76
N ASN A 115 -11.36 2.74 -8.66
CA ASN A 115 -11.24 2.95 -10.09
C ASN A 115 -12.22 4.02 -10.64
N ILE A 116 -13.09 4.56 -9.79
CA ILE A 116 -14.05 5.59 -10.19
C ILE A 116 -13.34 6.94 -10.30
N GLY A 117 -13.57 7.63 -11.43
CA GLY A 117 -12.97 8.94 -11.68
C GLY A 117 -11.55 8.91 -12.26
N GLN A 118 -11.05 7.76 -12.61
CA GLN A 118 -9.81 7.64 -13.38
C GLN A 118 -10.12 7.83 -14.88
N PRO A 119 -9.27 8.57 -15.62
CA PRO A 119 -9.44 8.72 -17.07
C PRO A 119 -9.23 7.42 -17.83
#